data_085a6cd7a84f8e3662c5d14941738aeb
#
_entry.id   085a6cd7a84f8e3662c5d14941738aeb
#
_cell.length_a   1.000
_cell.length_b   1.000
_cell.length_c   1.000
_cell.angle_alpha   90.00
_cell.angle_beta   90.00
_cell.angle_gamma   90.00
#
_symmetry.space_group_name_H-M   'P 1'
#
loop_
_entity.id
_entity.type
_entity.pdbx_description
1 polymer ?
#
loop_
_entity_poly.entity_id
_entity_poly.type
_entity_poly.pdbx_seq_one_letter_code
_entity_poly.pdbx_strand_id
1 'polypeptide(L)'
;MDARKHLIIIKGKDQTDSVASFQFHDGKYEVVYTSAPNKSYSFQHSNVEILPLQKKIDPARVIVTVNGQTISGIDEILDFSGYYRIVRNGKRDLSFRRSEVQFQQNCLTDGKNQETFQYFKETAAAISLVAENGINILSMQYDKIQQVSEDTVLASYLAPQKDVKMPQMPEAVIYPFGLNQSQKLAVERALSSKISIIQGPPGTGKTQTILNIIALSLIHISEPTRL
;
A
#
# COMPACT_ATOMS: atom_id res chain seq x y z
N MET A 1 -9.78 -24.34 -19.39
CA MET A 1 -9.27 -23.05 -19.89
C MET A 1 -8.25 -22.51 -18.89
N ASP A 2 -7.18 -21.83 -19.33
CA ASP A 2 -6.15 -21.33 -18.40
C ASP A 2 -6.46 -19.89 -18.00
N ALA A 3 -6.98 -19.70 -16.80
CA ALA A 3 -7.32 -18.40 -16.19
C ALA A 3 -6.11 -17.46 -15.98
N ARG A 4 -4.90 -17.97 -16.16
CA ARG A 4 -3.66 -17.18 -16.09
C ARG A 4 -3.22 -16.65 -17.45
N LYS A 5 -3.79 -17.18 -18.54
CA LYS A 5 -3.47 -16.74 -19.90
C LYS A 5 -4.52 -15.83 -20.52
N HIS A 6 -5.77 -15.96 -20.10
CA HIS A 6 -6.88 -15.17 -20.62
C HIS A 6 -7.81 -14.73 -19.51
N LEU A 7 -8.26 -13.50 -19.57
CA LEU A 7 -9.31 -12.94 -18.72
C LEU A 7 -10.60 -12.84 -19.55
N ILE A 8 -11.70 -13.35 -19.02
CA ILE A 8 -13.00 -13.34 -19.68
C ILE A 8 -13.95 -12.44 -18.91
N ILE A 9 -14.32 -11.34 -19.55
CA ILE A 9 -15.29 -10.39 -19.03
C ILE A 9 -16.60 -10.56 -19.79
N ILE A 10 -17.67 -10.88 -19.09
CA ILE A 10 -19.02 -10.99 -19.68
C ILE A 10 -19.92 -9.96 -19.00
N LYS A 11 -20.48 -9.04 -19.78
CA LYS A 11 -21.32 -7.93 -19.30
C LYS A 11 -20.63 -7.14 -18.16
N GLY A 12 -19.32 -6.87 -18.34
CA GLY A 12 -18.50 -6.11 -17.40
C GLY A 12 -18.12 -6.85 -16.11
N LYS A 13 -18.40 -8.16 -16.00
CA LYS A 13 -18.03 -8.98 -14.83
C LYS A 13 -17.02 -10.05 -15.22
N ASP A 14 -16.02 -10.25 -14.37
CA ASP A 14 -15.08 -11.37 -14.52
C ASP A 14 -15.80 -12.70 -14.31
N GLN A 15 -15.77 -13.53 -15.36
CA GLN A 15 -16.35 -14.87 -15.40
C GLN A 15 -15.29 -15.94 -15.69
N THR A 16 -14.01 -15.58 -15.66
CA THR A 16 -12.89 -16.43 -16.07
C THR A 16 -12.90 -17.80 -15.41
N ASP A 17 -13.10 -17.83 -14.09
CA ASP A 17 -13.10 -19.09 -13.32
C ASP A 17 -14.40 -19.90 -13.49
N SER A 18 -15.45 -19.26 -14.00
CA SER A 18 -16.77 -19.87 -14.17
C SER A 18 -16.97 -20.46 -15.58
N VAL A 19 -16.17 -20.03 -16.56
CA VAL A 19 -16.28 -20.47 -17.95
C VAL A 19 -15.50 -21.75 -18.18
N ALA A 20 -16.19 -22.80 -18.62
CA ALA A 20 -15.58 -24.07 -19.02
C ALA A 20 -15.04 -24.00 -20.45
N SER A 21 -15.85 -23.49 -21.37
CA SER A 21 -15.47 -23.30 -22.78
C SER A 21 -16.27 -22.18 -23.42
N PHE A 22 -15.76 -21.66 -24.53
CA PHE A 22 -16.47 -20.72 -25.37
C PHE A 22 -16.17 -20.99 -26.85
N GLN A 23 -17.11 -20.64 -27.72
CA GLN A 23 -16.97 -20.66 -29.17
C GLN A 23 -17.53 -19.36 -29.74
N PHE A 24 -16.95 -18.89 -30.84
CA PHE A 24 -17.45 -17.73 -31.56
C PHE A 24 -18.05 -18.18 -32.89
N HIS A 25 -19.34 -17.91 -33.09
CA HIS A 25 -20.05 -18.24 -34.29
C HIS A 25 -21.14 -17.19 -34.60
N ASP A 26 -21.28 -16.79 -35.85
CA ASP A 26 -22.29 -15.84 -36.33
C ASP A 26 -22.40 -14.53 -35.50
N GLY A 27 -21.25 -13.95 -35.14
CA GLY A 27 -21.20 -12.68 -34.40
C GLY A 27 -21.58 -12.78 -32.92
N LYS A 28 -21.71 -14.00 -32.38
CA LYS A 28 -22.03 -14.27 -30.97
C LYS A 28 -21.01 -15.21 -30.34
N TYR A 29 -20.82 -15.07 -29.05
CA TYR A 29 -20.12 -16.05 -28.25
C TYR A 29 -21.08 -17.02 -27.60
N GLU A 30 -20.85 -18.32 -27.80
CA GLU A 30 -21.50 -19.38 -27.06
C GLU A 30 -20.60 -19.79 -25.91
N VAL A 31 -21.09 -19.64 -24.69
CA VAL A 31 -20.34 -19.85 -23.46
C VAL A 31 -20.96 -20.99 -22.67
N VAL A 32 -20.13 -21.95 -22.26
CA VAL A 32 -20.51 -23.04 -21.37
C VAL A 32 -19.88 -22.78 -20.01
N TYR A 33 -20.68 -22.77 -18.96
CA TYR A 33 -20.21 -22.59 -17.60
C TYR A 33 -19.89 -23.92 -16.91
N THR A 34 -18.90 -23.93 -16.02
CA THR A 34 -18.53 -25.11 -15.23
C THR A 34 -19.69 -25.62 -14.38
N SER A 35 -20.56 -24.73 -13.89
CA SER A 35 -21.75 -25.06 -13.12
C SER A 35 -22.90 -25.64 -13.94
N ALA A 36 -22.86 -25.51 -15.26
CA ALA A 36 -23.92 -25.99 -16.17
C ALA A 36 -23.31 -26.54 -17.48
N PRO A 37 -22.56 -27.65 -17.44
CA PRO A 37 -21.78 -28.15 -18.57
C PRO A 37 -22.62 -28.59 -19.78
N ASN A 38 -23.90 -28.86 -19.56
CA ASN A 38 -24.83 -29.29 -20.62
C ASN A 38 -25.66 -28.16 -21.22
N LYS A 39 -25.36 -26.87 -20.83
CA LYS A 39 -26.07 -25.69 -21.33
C LYS A 39 -25.09 -24.71 -21.96
N SER A 40 -25.42 -24.26 -23.18
CA SER A 40 -24.72 -23.13 -23.81
C SER A 40 -25.55 -21.87 -23.70
N TYR A 41 -24.85 -20.76 -23.44
CA TYR A 41 -25.42 -19.42 -23.29
C TYR A 41 -24.86 -18.52 -24.40
N SER A 42 -25.72 -17.90 -25.17
CA SER A 42 -25.34 -17.03 -26.29
C SER A 42 -25.24 -15.57 -25.82
N PHE A 43 -24.13 -14.93 -26.13
CA PHE A 43 -23.86 -13.51 -25.85
C PHE A 43 -23.46 -12.79 -27.13
N GLN A 44 -23.93 -11.55 -27.29
CA GLN A 44 -23.48 -10.68 -28.39
C GLN A 44 -21.98 -10.40 -28.20
N HIS A 45 -21.24 -10.26 -29.29
CA HIS A 45 -19.79 -9.94 -29.24
C HIS A 45 -19.47 -8.73 -28.36
N SER A 46 -20.30 -7.68 -28.40
CA SER A 46 -20.14 -6.47 -27.61
C SER A 46 -20.22 -6.68 -26.08
N ASN A 47 -20.74 -7.82 -25.64
CA ASN A 47 -20.91 -8.15 -24.22
C ASN A 47 -19.82 -9.08 -23.67
N VAL A 48 -18.88 -9.51 -24.50
CA VAL A 48 -17.83 -10.46 -24.13
C VAL A 48 -16.46 -9.90 -24.53
N GLU A 49 -15.59 -9.77 -23.56
CA GLU A 49 -14.18 -9.43 -23.79
C GLU A 49 -13.32 -10.61 -23.38
N ILE A 50 -12.49 -11.08 -24.30
CA ILE A 50 -11.48 -12.12 -24.04
C ILE A 50 -10.12 -11.47 -24.19
N LEU A 51 -9.49 -11.24 -23.07
CA LEU A 51 -8.26 -10.45 -22.99
C LEU A 51 -7.06 -11.37 -22.73
N PRO A 52 -6.07 -11.39 -23.63
CA PRO A 52 -4.86 -12.17 -23.41
C PRO A 52 -3.96 -11.51 -22.35
N LEU A 53 -3.21 -12.33 -21.64
CA LEU A 53 -2.19 -11.85 -20.71
C LEU A 53 -1.14 -11.03 -21.47
N GLN A 54 -0.88 -9.80 -21.00
CA GLN A 54 0.14 -8.91 -21.54
C GLN A 54 1.48 -9.12 -20.82
N LYS A 55 1.45 -9.06 -19.49
CA LYS A 55 2.63 -9.26 -18.66
C LYS A 55 2.26 -9.69 -17.24
N LYS A 56 3.24 -10.23 -16.53
CA LYS A 56 3.19 -10.44 -15.09
C LYS A 56 3.96 -9.33 -14.39
N ILE A 57 3.40 -8.81 -13.31
CA ILE A 57 4.05 -7.82 -12.45
C ILE A 57 4.50 -8.56 -11.19
N ASP A 58 5.74 -8.34 -10.78
CA ASP A 58 6.30 -8.94 -9.57
C ASP A 58 5.64 -8.30 -8.32
N PRO A 59 4.85 -9.06 -7.54
CA PRO A 59 4.15 -8.52 -6.38
C PRO A 59 5.10 -8.07 -5.26
N ALA A 60 6.33 -8.59 -5.22
CA ALA A 60 7.32 -8.17 -4.23
C ALA A 60 7.76 -6.71 -4.45
N ARG A 61 7.74 -6.23 -5.70
CA ARG A 61 8.21 -4.89 -6.05
C ARG A 61 7.18 -3.79 -5.89
N VAL A 62 5.91 -4.15 -5.76
CA VAL A 62 4.82 -3.17 -5.77
C VAL A 62 3.87 -3.37 -4.62
N ILE A 63 3.33 -2.27 -4.13
CA ILE A 63 2.22 -2.22 -3.21
C ILE A 63 0.98 -1.89 -4.02
N VAL A 64 -0.02 -2.75 -3.94
CA VAL A 64 -1.26 -2.62 -4.71
C VAL A 64 -2.34 -2.01 -3.84
N THR A 65 -2.90 -0.90 -4.31
CA THR A 65 -4.01 -0.22 -3.66
C THR A 65 -5.19 -0.14 -4.62
N VAL A 66 -6.38 -0.52 -4.16
CA VAL A 66 -7.63 -0.47 -4.91
C VAL A 66 -8.64 0.34 -4.11
N ASN A 67 -9.17 1.41 -4.69
CA ASN A 67 -10.13 2.31 -4.02
C ASN A 67 -9.64 2.78 -2.63
N GLY A 68 -8.35 3.09 -2.51
CA GLY A 68 -7.72 3.54 -1.26
C GLY A 68 -7.40 2.45 -0.25
N GLN A 69 -7.69 1.17 -0.54
CA GLN A 69 -7.37 0.05 0.34
C GLN A 69 -6.23 -0.78 -0.20
N THR A 70 -5.22 -1.04 0.61
CA THR A 70 -4.08 -1.89 0.25
C THR A 70 -4.48 -3.37 0.26
N ILE A 71 -4.13 -4.08 -0.81
CA ILE A 71 -4.36 -5.52 -0.92
C ILE A 71 -3.09 -6.26 -0.48
N SER A 72 -3.24 -7.17 0.47
CA SER A 72 -2.16 -8.02 0.98
C SER A 72 -2.31 -9.48 0.55
N GLY A 73 -1.23 -10.25 0.67
CA GLY A 73 -1.22 -11.68 0.36
C GLY A 73 -1.39 -11.96 -1.13
N ILE A 74 -0.69 -11.19 -1.95
CA ILE A 74 -0.70 -11.31 -3.41
C ILE A 74 0.39 -12.29 -3.83
N ASP A 75 0.02 -13.31 -4.59
CA ASP A 75 0.97 -14.27 -5.18
C ASP A 75 1.36 -13.88 -6.61
N GLU A 76 0.39 -13.48 -7.43
CA GLU A 76 0.64 -13.04 -8.79
C GLU A 76 -0.21 -11.81 -9.13
N ILE A 77 0.35 -10.92 -9.94
CA ILE A 77 -0.37 -9.80 -10.55
C ILE A 77 -0.29 -9.98 -12.07
N LEU A 78 -1.43 -10.22 -12.68
CA LEU A 78 -1.58 -10.45 -14.11
C LEU A 78 -2.17 -9.21 -14.77
N ASP A 79 -1.45 -8.67 -15.75
CA ASP A 79 -1.87 -7.50 -16.52
C ASP A 79 -2.53 -7.96 -17.81
N PHE A 80 -3.83 -7.68 -17.93
CA PHE A 80 -4.62 -7.83 -19.15
C PHE A 80 -4.97 -6.45 -19.71
N SER A 81 -5.22 -6.35 -20.98
CA SER A 81 -5.59 -5.06 -21.60
C SER A 81 -6.82 -4.46 -20.90
N GLY A 82 -6.63 -3.34 -20.17
CA GLY A 82 -7.71 -2.66 -19.42
C GLY A 82 -8.00 -3.20 -18.01
N TYR A 83 -7.44 -4.35 -17.62
CA TYR A 83 -7.69 -4.97 -16.32
C TYR A 83 -6.41 -5.52 -15.68
N TYR A 84 -6.43 -5.58 -14.35
CA TYR A 84 -5.49 -6.38 -13.55
C TYR A 84 -6.23 -7.50 -12.84
N ARG A 85 -5.65 -8.71 -12.86
CA ARG A 85 -6.11 -9.83 -12.05
C ARG A 85 -5.09 -10.09 -10.96
N ILE A 86 -5.55 -10.08 -9.71
CA ILE A 86 -4.75 -10.29 -8.52
C ILE A 86 -5.04 -11.70 -8.00
N VAL A 87 -4.05 -12.56 -8.08
CA VAL A 87 -4.09 -13.94 -7.60
C VAL A 87 -3.62 -13.96 -6.15
N ARG A 88 -4.38 -14.63 -5.28
CA ARG A 88 -4.10 -14.71 -3.84
C ARG A 88 -4.21 -16.13 -3.35
N ASN A 89 -3.20 -16.60 -2.61
CA ASN A 89 -3.19 -17.96 -2.08
C ASN A 89 -4.33 -18.21 -1.09
N GLY A 90 -5.10 -19.28 -1.33
CA GLY A 90 -6.22 -19.69 -0.48
C GLY A 90 -7.41 -18.74 -0.46
N LYS A 91 -7.43 -17.72 -1.35
CA LYS A 91 -8.54 -16.75 -1.47
C LYS A 91 -8.99 -16.66 -2.93
N ARG A 92 -10.20 -16.14 -3.12
CA ARG A 92 -10.70 -15.86 -4.47
C ARG A 92 -9.82 -14.80 -5.15
N ASP A 93 -9.51 -15.04 -6.42
CA ASP A 93 -8.87 -14.06 -7.28
C ASP A 93 -9.76 -12.83 -7.48
N LEU A 94 -9.15 -11.67 -7.63
CA LEU A 94 -9.84 -10.40 -7.82
C LEU A 94 -9.42 -9.78 -9.15
N SER A 95 -10.39 -9.30 -9.92
CA SER A 95 -10.12 -8.55 -11.15
C SER A 95 -10.67 -7.14 -11.04
N PHE A 96 -9.84 -6.16 -11.42
CA PHE A 96 -10.15 -4.74 -11.33
C PHE A 96 -9.81 -4.06 -12.65
N ARG A 97 -10.52 -2.99 -12.97
CA ARG A 97 -10.14 -2.12 -14.08
C ARG A 97 -8.85 -1.39 -13.74
N ARG A 98 -8.06 -1.06 -14.76
CA ARG A 98 -6.81 -0.30 -14.58
C ARG A 98 -6.99 0.99 -13.80
N SER A 99 -8.10 1.70 -14.02
CA SER A 99 -8.42 2.96 -13.34
C SER A 99 -8.66 2.82 -11.84
N GLU A 100 -8.97 1.61 -11.37
CA GLU A 100 -9.26 1.33 -9.96
C GLU A 100 -8.01 0.95 -9.17
N VAL A 101 -6.91 0.60 -9.86
CA VAL A 101 -5.69 0.06 -9.25
C VAL A 101 -4.58 1.09 -9.29
N GLN A 102 -3.97 1.30 -8.15
CA GLN A 102 -2.76 2.12 -7.99
C GLN A 102 -1.60 1.23 -7.55
N PHE A 103 -0.46 1.42 -8.18
CA PHE A 103 0.79 0.76 -7.81
C PHE A 103 1.75 1.77 -7.20
N GLN A 104 2.27 1.45 -6.04
CA GLN A 104 3.37 2.16 -5.40
C GLN A 104 4.59 1.24 -5.34
N GLN A 105 5.77 1.78 -5.46
CA GLN A 105 6.98 0.98 -5.38
C GLN A 105 7.24 0.56 -3.93
N ASN A 106 7.62 -0.70 -3.72
CA ASN A 106 8.09 -1.18 -2.44
C ASN A 106 9.59 -0.89 -2.31
N CYS A 107 9.97 0.06 -1.47
CA CYS A 107 11.36 0.48 -1.31
C CYS A 107 12.26 -0.60 -0.69
N LEU A 108 11.70 -1.64 -0.05
CA LEU A 108 12.47 -2.77 0.49
C LEU A 108 13.01 -3.72 -0.58
N THR A 109 12.66 -3.53 -1.85
CA THR A 109 13.26 -4.27 -2.97
C THR A 109 14.59 -3.69 -3.46
N ASP A 110 14.94 -2.50 -3.03
CA ASP A 110 16.28 -1.95 -3.16
C ASP A 110 17.22 -2.62 -2.15
N GLY A 111 18.33 -3.20 -2.63
CA GLY A 111 19.22 -4.01 -1.78
C GLY A 111 19.77 -3.23 -0.59
N LYS A 112 20.14 -1.96 -0.76
CA LYS A 112 20.66 -1.12 0.30
C LYS A 112 19.59 -0.81 1.37
N ASN A 113 18.38 -0.54 0.96
CA ASN A 113 17.26 -0.32 1.87
C ASN A 113 16.91 -1.59 2.63
N GLN A 114 16.94 -2.73 1.95
CA GLN A 114 16.70 -4.04 2.54
C GLN A 114 17.76 -4.37 3.61
N GLU A 115 19.05 -4.17 3.32
CA GLU A 115 20.15 -4.38 4.26
C GLU A 115 19.98 -3.49 5.51
N THR A 116 19.66 -2.21 5.31
CA THR A 116 19.45 -1.27 6.42
C THR A 116 18.24 -1.68 7.26
N PHE A 117 17.14 -2.09 6.62
CA PHE A 117 15.96 -2.54 7.34
C PHE A 117 16.20 -3.86 8.09
N GLN A 118 16.96 -4.78 7.51
CA GLN A 118 17.37 -6.02 8.17
C GLN A 118 18.23 -5.75 9.40
N TYR A 119 19.17 -4.81 9.32
CA TYR A 119 19.95 -4.36 10.46
C TYR A 119 19.06 -3.83 11.62
N PHE A 120 17.99 -3.09 11.31
CA PHE A 120 17.03 -2.64 12.33
C PHE A 120 16.28 -3.81 12.97
N LYS A 121 15.88 -4.82 12.19
CA LYS A 121 15.23 -6.03 12.71
C LYS A 121 16.16 -6.78 13.67
N GLU A 122 17.40 -6.98 13.30
CA GLU A 122 18.40 -7.66 14.12
C GLU A 122 18.69 -6.88 15.41
N THR A 123 18.81 -5.56 15.32
CA THR A 123 18.96 -4.66 16.48
C THR A 123 17.75 -4.73 17.41
N ALA A 124 16.54 -4.72 16.86
CA ALA A 124 15.30 -4.85 17.63
C ALA A 124 15.21 -6.21 18.34
N ALA A 125 15.66 -7.27 17.70
CA ALA A 125 15.73 -8.60 18.31
C ALA A 125 16.76 -8.66 19.47
N ALA A 126 17.89 -7.97 19.31
CA ALA A 126 18.97 -7.93 20.33
C ALA A 126 18.62 -7.07 21.55
N ILE A 127 17.78 -6.03 21.41
CA ILE A 127 17.42 -5.11 22.50
C ILE A 127 16.57 -5.78 23.60
N SER A 128 16.00 -6.96 23.36
CA SER A 128 15.30 -7.76 24.38
C SER A 128 14.20 -7.02 25.14
N LEU A 129 13.42 -6.14 24.48
CA LEU A 129 12.22 -5.55 25.08
C LEU A 129 11.10 -6.62 25.11
N VAL A 130 11.11 -7.42 26.17
CA VAL A 130 10.27 -8.60 26.29
C VAL A 130 9.07 -8.30 27.17
N ALA A 131 7.87 -8.63 26.70
CA ALA A 131 6.65 -8.58 27.50
C ALA A 131 6.61 -9.73 28.52
N GLU A 132 5.69 -9.68 29.49
CA GLU A 132 5.53 -10.71 30.53
C GLU A 132 5.32 -12.13 29.97
N ASN A 133 4.76 -12.26 28.77
CA ASN A 133 4.56 -13.52 28.05
C ASN A 133 5.78 -14.01 27.26
N GLY A 134 6.94 -13.38 27.39
CA GLY A 134 8.19 -13.74 26.73
C GLY A 134 8.31 -13.26 25.28
N ILE A 135 7.36 -12.51 24.75
CA ILE A 135 7.39 -11.99 23.37
C ILE A 135 8.25 -10.74 23.29
N ASN A 136 9.23 -10.70 22.36
CA ASN A 136 9.96 -9.50 22.03
C ASN A 136 9.06 -8.56 21.21
N ILE A 137 8.62 -7.47 21.85
CA ILE A 137 7.64 -6.53 21.29
C ILE A 137 8.17 -5.84 20.04
N LEU A 138 9.42 -5.40 20.04
CA LEU A 138 10.02 -4.69 18.91
C LEU A 138 10.19 -5.61 17.71
N SER A 139 10.75 -6.80 17.92
CA SER A 139 10.92 -7.80 16.86
C SER A 139 9.58 -8.12 16.19
N MET A 140 8.55 -8.38 16.98
CA MET A 140 7.20 -8.67 16.48
C MET A 140 6.63 -7.51 15.64
N GLN A 141 6.90 -6.25 15.97
CA GLN A 141 6.44 -5.10 15.19
C GLN A 141 7.18 -4.98 13.86
N TYR A 142 8.50 -5.19 13.84
CA TYR A 142 9.27 -5.21 12.60
C TYR A 142 8.85 -6.35 11.67
N ASP A 143 8.51 -7.52 12.21
CA ASP A 143 8.06 -8.68 11.41
C ASP A 143 6.73 -8.45 10.68
N LYS A 144 5.91 -7.54 11.18
CA LYS A 144 4.66 -7.13 10.51
C LYS A 144 4.90 -6.24 9.28
N ILE A 145 6.07 -5.59 9.19
CA ILE A 145 6.41 -4.69 8.08
C ILE A 145 6.99 -5.53 6.94
N GLN A 146 6.16 -5.88 5.98
CA GLN A 146 6.55 -6.67 4.82
C GLN A 146 6.83 -5.80 3.58
N GLN A 147 6.22 -4.64 3.51
CA GLN A 147 6.33 -3.70 2.40
C GLN A 147 6.38 -2.27 2.94
N VAL A 148 7.16 -1.42 2.28
CA VAL A 148 7.29 0.00 2.63
C VAL A 148 7.16 0.82 1.37
N SER A 149 6.10 1.65 1.28
CA SER A 149 5.91 2.58 0.17
C SER A 149 6.95 3.69 0.20
N GLU A 150 7.43 4.11 -0.97
CA GLU A 150 8.39 5.21 -1.14
C GLU A 150 7.89 6.54 -0.53
N ASP A 151 6.59 6.74 -0.42
CA ASP A 151 5.99 7.96 0.14
C ASP A 151 6.02 8.01 1.67
N THR A 152 6.41 6.92 2.33
CA THR A 152 6.39 6.84 3.80
C THR A 152 7.60 7.50 4.44
N VAL A 153 7.44 7.88 5.72
CA VAL A 153 8.55 8.39 6.53
C VAL A 153 9.64 7.33 6.69
N LEU A 154 9.26 6.05 6.83
CA LEU A 154 10.22 4.96 6.94
C LEU A 154 11.08 4.83 5.67
N ALA A 155 10.47 4.94 4.48
CA ALA A 155 11.23 4.94 3.23
C ALA A 155 12.25 6.07 3.17
N SER A 156 11.86 7.27 3.61
CA SER A 156 12.77 8.43 3.69
C SER A 156 13.90 8.22 4.69
N TYR A 157 13.66 7.47 5.75
CA TYR A 157 14.68 7.12 6.76
C TYR A 157 15.66 6.07 6.23
N LEU A 158 15.17 5.09 5.46
CA LEU A 158 16.01 4.07 4.84
C LEU A 158 16.88 4.62 3.70
N ALA A 159 16.40 5.63 2.97
CA ALA A 159 17.09 6.27 1.85
C ALA A 159 17.16 7.80 2.03
N PRO A 160 17.96 8.33 2.97
CA PRO A 160 17.95 9.75 3.34
C PRO A 160 18.43 10.71 2.24
N GLN A 161 18.98 10.20 1.14
CA GLN A 161 19.50 11.02 0.03
C GLN A 161 18.44 11.31 -1.06
N LYS A 162 17.24 10.74 -0.98
CA LYS A 162 16.14 11.09 -1.90
C LYS A 162 15.55 12.44 -1.50
N ASP A 163 15.42 13.34 -2.46
CA ASP A 163 14.74 14.64 -2.29
C ASP A 163 13.33 14.43 -1.74
N VAL A 164 13.15 14.81 -0.51
CA VAL A 164 11.86 14.75 0.18
C VAL A 164 11.23 16.13 0.11
N LYS A 165 10.04 16.25 -0.49
CA LYS A 165 9.26 17.49 -0.38
C LYS A 165 9.03 17.81 1.09
N MET A 166 9.56 18.96 1.52
CA MET A 166 9.36 19.44 2.89
C MET A 166 7.93 19.98 3.02
N PRO A 167 7.21 19.64 4.10
CA PRO A 167 5.92 20.24 4.37
C PRO A 167 6.09 21.75 4.56
N GLN A 168 5.14 22.55 4.04
CA GLN A 168 5.13 23.98 4.27
C GLN A 168 4.56 24.28 5.65
N MET A 169 5.22 25.19 6.37
CA MET A 169 4.69 25.68 7.64
C MET A 169 3.41 26.50 7.39
N PRO A 170 2.37 26.32 8.21
CA PRO A 170 1.20 27.18 8.17
C PRO A 170 1.58 28.62 8.50
N GLU A 171 0.89 29.58 7.89
CA GLU A 171 1.13 31.04 8.09
C GLU A 171 0.92 31.46 9.55
N ALA A 172 0.01 30.82 10.26
CA ALA A 172 -0.25 31.09 11.67
C ALA A 172 -0.33 29.78 12.46
N VAL A 173 0.43 29.68 13.56
CA VAL A 173 0.45 28.52 14.43
C VAL A 173 -0.01 28.94 15.83
N ILE A 174 -1.10 28.36 16.30
CA ILE A 174 -1.59 28.55 17.67
C ILE A 174 -1.15 27.35 18.49
N TYR A 175 -0.27 27.60 19.47
CA TYR A 175 0.25 26.56 20.35
C TYR A 175 -0.72 26.31 21.50
N PRO A 176 -1.32 25.11 21.63
CA PRO A 176 -2.28 24.81 22.70
C PRO A 176 -1.67 24.78 24.10
N PHE A 177 -0.37 24.50 24.18
CA PHE A 177 0.35 24.45 25.46
C PHE A 177 1.47 25.45 25.46
N GLY A 178 1.79 26.04 26.65
CA GLY A 178 2.87 27.00 26.80
C GLY A 178 4.22 26.42 26.38
N LEU A 179 5.02 27.23 25.69
CA LEU A 179 6.35 26.85 25.17
C LEU A 179 7.37 27.95 25.52
N ASN A 180 8.60 27.53 25.77
CA ASN A 180 9.73 28.41 25.67
C ASN A 180 10.24 28.51 24.23
N GLN A 181 11.19 29.44 23.97
CA GLN A 181 11.67 29.67 22.61
C GLN A 181 12.33 28.46 21.95
N SER A 182 13.09 27.66 22.71
CA SER A 182 13.72 26.44 22.16
C SER A 182 12.71 25.34 21.84
N GLN A 183 11.69 25.20 22.67
CA GLN A 183 10.57 24.28 22.40
C GLN A 183 9.75 24.72 21.19
N LYS A 184 9.47 26.04 21.04
CA LYS A 184 8.80 26.57 19.86
C LYS A 184 9.57 26.25 18.59
N LEU A 185 10.88 26.49 18.58
CA LEU A 185 11.74 26.18 17.44
C LEU A 185 11.74 24.66 17.12
N ALA A 186 11.71 23.81 18.14
CA ALA A 186 11.63 22.36 17.95
C ALA A 186 10.30 21.93 17.32
N VAL A 187 9.19 22.53 17.73
CA VAL A 187 7.87 22.29 17.11
C VAL A 187 7.85 22.75 15.65
N GLU A 188 8.32 23.96 15.36
CA GLU A 188 8.39 24.50 14.01
C GLU A 188 9.23 23.61 13.09
N ARG A 189 10.39 23.15 13.54
CA ARG A 189 11.23 22.21 12.80
C ARG A 189 10.55 20.86 12.59
N ALA A 190 9.84 20.35 13.59
CA ALA A 190 9.13 19.08 13.47
C ALA A 190 7.99 19.17 12.42
N LEU A 191 7.27 20.29 12.38
CA LEU A 191 6.19 20.50 11.40
C LEU A 191 6.70 20.79 9.99
N SER A 192 7.88 21.36 9.84
CA SER A 192 8.53 21.65 8.56
C SER A 192 9.46 20.56 8.06
N SER A 193 9.57 19.43 8.76
CA SER A 193 10.45 18.33 8.43
C SER A 193 9.67 17.01 8.33
N LYS A 194 10.04 16.15 7.42
CA LYS A 194 9.47 14.79 7.36
C LYS A 194 9.95 13.93 8.53
N ILE A 195 11.17 14.18 9.00
CA ILE A 195 11.77 13.51 10.15
C ILE A 195 12.48 14.58 10.99
N SER A 196 12.22 14.60 12.30
CA SER A 196 12.93 15.46 13.23
C SER A 196 13.37 14.70 14.49
N ILE A 197 14.51 15.09 15.06
CA ILE A 197 15.03 14.51 16.29
C ILE A 197 15.00 15.60 17.36
N ILE A 198 14.27 15.35 18.45
CA ILE A 198 14.19 16.24 19.60
C ILE A 198 14.97 15.64 20.75
N GLN A 199 16.12 16.24 21.06
CA GLN A 199 16.99 15.81 22.11
C GLN A 199 17.02 16.83 23.28
N GLY A 200 17.10 16.34 24.49
CA GLY A 200 17.24 17.18 25.69
C GLY A 200 17.30 16.35 26.96
N PRO A 201 17.93 16.87 28.03
CA PRO A 201 17.99 16.20 29.33
C PRO A 201 16.59 16.04 29.98
N PRO A 202 16.45 15.23 31.02
CA PRO A 202 15.22 15.16 31.81
C PRO A 202 14.78 16.55 32.32
N GLY A 203 13.47 16.80 32.36
CA GLY A 203 12.91 18.07 32.84
C GLY A 203 12.89 19.25 31.83
N THR A 204 13.40 19.09 30.63
CA THR A 204 13.42 20.17 29.62
C THR A 204 12.09 20.36 28.85
N GLY A 205 11.03 19.67 29.26
CA GLY A 205 9.71 19.81 28.66
C GLY A 205 9.54 19.12 27.31
N LYS A 206 10.30 18.05 27.01
CA LYS A 206 10.15 17.26 25.76
C LYS A 206 8.73 16.79 25.55
N THR A 207 8.09 16.28 26.60
CA THR A 207 6.68 15.82 26.52
C THR A 207 5.74 16.95 26.10
N GLN A 208 5.92 18.17 26.64
CA GLN A 208 5.12 19.34 26.29
C GLN A 208 5.34 19.77 24.83
N THR A 209 6.58 19.66 24.34
CA THR A 209 6.92 19.88 22.94
C THR A 209 6.20 18.88 22.05
N ILE A 210 6.24 17.58 22.40
CA ILE A 210 5.56 16.51 21.64
C ILE A 210 4.05 16.70 21.65
N LEU A 211 3.44 17.08 22.78
CA LEU A 211 2.01 17.35 22.86
C LEU A 211 1.57 18.50 21.93
N ASN A 212 2.37 19.56 21.82
CA ASN A 212 2.11 20.64 20.85
C ASN A 212 2.21 20.13 19.41
N ILE A 213 3.20 19.30 19.07
CA ILE A 213 3.34 18.71 17.73
C ILE A 213 2.11 17.86 17.40
N ILE A 214 1.68 17.00 18.31
CA ILE A 214 0.48 16.15 18.10
C ILE A 214 -0.76 17.00 17.90
N ALA A 215 -0.99 17.97 18.78
CA ALA A 215 -2.17 18.85 18.72
C ALA A 215 -2.22 19.63 17.39
N LEU A 216 -1.11 20.21 16.97
CA LEU A 216 -1.01 20.93 15.70
C LEU A 216 -1.20 20.02 14.49
N SER A 217 -0.65 18.80 14.52
CA SER A 217 -0.86 17.81 13.47
C SER A 217 -2.34 17.43 13.32
N LEU A 218 -3.05 17.27 14.44
CA LEU A 218 -4.49 16.97 14.41
C LEU A 218 -5.32 18.15 13.87
N ILE A 219 -4.99 19.38 14.23
CA ILE A 219 -5.66 20.58 13.69
C ILE A 219 -5.49 20.64 12.17
N HIS A 220 -4.27 20.40 11.65
CA HIS A 220 -4.01 20.42 10.20
C HIS A 220 -4.65 19.27 9.43
N ILE A 221 -4.83 18.10 10.04
CA ILE A 221 -5.56 16.98 9.43
C ILE A 221 -7.07 17.30 9.38
N SER A 222 -7.59 17.98 10.39
CA SER A 222 -9.04 18.27 10.52
C SER A 222 -9.49 19.47 9.67
N GLU A 223 -8.58 20.36 9.30
CA GLU A 223 -8.83 21.47 8.39
C GLU A 223 -8.07 21.27 7.07
N PRO A 224 -8.60 20.45 6.13
CA PRO A 224 -8.05 20.44 4.78
C PRO A 224 -8.20 21.84 4.21
N THR A 225 -7.07 22.48 3.92
CA THR A 225 -6.98 23.80 3.30
C THR A 225 -7.98 23.89 2.16
N ARG A 226 -9.05 24.67 2.37
CA ARG A 226 -9.87 25.16 1.27
C ARG A 226 -9.00 26.16 0.49
N LEU A 227 -8.45 25.71 -0.62
CA LEU A 227 -7.98 26.55 -1.71
C LEU A 227 -9.14 26.75 -2.69
#